data_1d88ee5ecf7236a0d5b793d0a76582a6
#
_entry.id   1d88ee5ecf7236a0d5b793d0a76582a6
#
_cell.length_a   1.000
_cell.length_b   1.000
_cell.length_c   1.000
_cell.angle_alpha   90.00
_cell.angle_beta   90.00
_cell.angle_gamma   90.00
#
_symmetry.space_group_name_H-M   'P 1'
#
loop_
_entity.id
_entity.type
_entity.pdbx_description
1 polymer ?
#
loop_
_entity_poly.entity_id
_entity_poly.type
_entity_poly.pdbx_seq_one_letter_code
_entity_poly.pdbx_strand_id
1 'polypeptide(L)'
;MAAALQQSRSQLNDSIRQRSAEEHAKTMLERARWAAAAFANYDRDRTLKIARAVADAGFAKAGHYGDWAVKETGFGVAEHKKIKNELCSRGIYEHYKDELFVGKRIDYENKIVEIARPAGVIFALTPSTNPVSTVYFKIMCALLTRNAILISPHPLAKACSADAAKMMHDAAVKAGAPDGVIQVIEQPTIELIQTLMMQPQVDVILATGGTPVVRAAYRSGNPAIGVGPGNAPVFVDATADLAQAAKRIVASKSFDNSILCTNESVLVAEDSVADKLLRHLQSEGAHLCSDEERDQLRAYLFPEDRFNIAAIGKDASWIAKEAGFRAPAKAKILLAPFDLAMPEEPFCREKLCPVLGFHRVPHAKRGIAVSRTLIRLGGAGHSAAIHSKNAKTIMAFAAAVNALRVAVNSGCSTGAAGFDTNLAPSMTIGTGFFGRSSIGENIAPKHLINWTRIAYPKEAEAALGDYDGIEPWDEVSWPAAGGAHISAPARANDDDALAGMRDEIRQLVLEELRQMFMS
;
A
#
# COMPACT_ATOMS: atom_id res chain seq x y z
N MET A 1 -36.11 30.76 14.96
CA MET A 1 -36.72 30.32 13.68
C MET A 1 -35.69 30.18 12.57
N ALA A 2 -34.86 31.18 12.24
CA ALA A 2 -33.84 31.09 11.19
C ALA A 2 -32.79 29.97 11.43
N ALA A 3 -32.26 29.84 12.65
CA ALA A 3 -31.29 28.79 13.00
C ALA A 3 -31.89 27.36 12.85
N ALA A 4 -33.14 27.16 13.26
CA ALA A 4 -33.84 25.88 13.09
C ALA A 4 -34.08 25.52 11.62
N LEU A 5 -34.40 26.50 10.79
CA LEU A 5 -34.54 26.31 9.34
C LEU A 5 -33.21 26.01 8.66
N GLN A 6 -32.15 26.65 9.12
CA GLN A 6 -30.78 26.38 8.61
C GLN A 6 -30.29 24.97 8.99
N GLN A 7 -30.57 24.55 10.21
CA GLN A 7 -30.26 23.19 10.68
C GLN A 7 -31.07 22.12 9.94
N SER A 8 -32.37 22.36 9.71
CA SER A 8 -33.23 21.44 8.94
C SER A 8 -32.78 21.32 7.48
N ARG A 9 -32.36 22.43 6.83
CA ARG A 9 -31.80 22.41 5.48
C ARG A 9 -30.46 21.66 5.40
N SER A 10 -29.59 21.82 6.42
CA SER A 10 -28.34 21.07 6.50
C SER A 10 -28.63 19.56 6.59
N GLN A 11 -29.49 19.13 7.48
CA GLN A 11 -29.87 17.73 7.65
C GLN A 11 -30.51 17.12 6.39
N LEU A 12 -31.36 17.87 5.68
CA LEU A 12 -31.92 17.42 4.43
C LEU A 12 -30.86 17.24 3.33
N ASN A 13 -29.94 18.20 3.21
CA ASN A 13 -28.85 18.12 2.24
C ASN A 13 -27.92 16.93 2.55
N ASP A 14 -27.62 16.68 3.82
CA ASP A 14 -26.79 15.56 4.25
C ASP A 14 -27.47 14.21 3.94
N SER A 15 -28.80 14.11 4.15
CA SER A 15 -29.56 12.91 3.81
C SER A 15 -29.62 12.64 2.30
N ILE A 16 -29.71 13.69 1.48
CA ILE A 16 -29.70 13.56 0.01
C ILE A 16 -28.32 13.09 -0.47
N ARG A 17 -27.25 13.67 0.07
CA ARG A 17 -25.86 13.25 -0.25
C ARG A 17 -25.62 11.79 0.13
N GLN A 18 -26.08 11.37 1.30
CA GLN A 18 -25.93 10.01 1.77
C GLN A 18 -26.65 9.00 0.87
N ARG A 19 -27.91 9.27 0.48
CA ARG A 19 -28.67 8.42 -0.44
C ARG A 19 -27.99 8.31 -1.81
N SER A 20 -27.52 9.43 -2.36
CA SER A 20 -26.77 9.42 -3.63
C SER A 20 -25.47 8.61 -3.54
N ALA A 21 -24.78 8.68 -2.40
CA ALA A 21 -23.58 7.88 -2.15
C ALA A 21 -23.91 6.37 -2.07
N GLU A 22 -25.00 5.99 -1.42
CA GLU A 22 -25.45 4.60 -1.31
C GLU A 22 -25.83 4.00 -2.66
N GLU A 23 -26.59 4.73 -3.48
CA GLU A 23 -26.97 4.30 -4.84
C GLU A 23 -25.75 4.15 -5.75
N HIS A 24 -24.81 5.10 -5.69
CA HIS A 24 -23.57 5.03 -6.46
C HIS A 24 -22.70 3.87 -6.01
N ALA A 25 -22.51 3.69 -4.70
CA ALA A 25 -21.75 2.56 -4.14
C ALA A 25 -22.36 1.22 -4.56
N LYS A 26 -23.69 1.08 -4.49
CA LYS A 26 -24.41 -0.12 -4.92
C LYS A 26 -24.12 -0.46 -6.37
N THR A 27 -24.28 0.50 -7.28
CA THR A 27 -24.06 0.30 -8.72
C THR A 27 -22.63 -0.13 -9.01
N MET A 28 -21.64 0.54 -8.40
CA MET A 28 -20.23 0.19 -8.57
C MET A 28 -19.93 -1.23 -8.06
N LEU A 29 -20.45 -1.58 -6.89
CA LEU A 29 -20.20 -2.89 -6.27
C LEU A 29 -20.88 -4.02 -7.02
N GLU A 30 -22.11 -3.86 -7.50
CA GLU A 30 -22.78 -4.87 -8.33
C GLU A 30 -21.95 -5.18 -9.59
N ARG A 31 -21.48 -4.12 -10.28
CA ARG A 31 -20.60 -4.28 -11.46
C ARG A 31 -19.26 -4.94 -11.10
N ALA A 32 -18.63 -4.56 -9.97
CA ALA A 32 -17.38 -5.15 -9.52
C ALA A 32 -17.54 -6.63 -9.13
N ARG A 33 -18.62 -6.99 -8.43
CA ARG A 33 -18.92 -8.38 -8.03
C ARG A 33 -19.13 -9.27 -9.24
N TRP A 34 -19.89 -8.78 -10.24
CA TRP A 34 -20.06 -9.50 -11.50
C TRP A 34 -18.71 -9.71 -12.19
N ALA A 35 -17.91 -8.65 -12.34
CA ALA A 35 -16.60 -8.72 -12.97
C ALA A 35 -15.64 -9.66 -12.22
N ALA A 36 -15.61 -9.58 -10.88
CA ALA A 36 -14.79 -10.47 -10.06
C ALA A 36 -15.19 -11.95 -10.22
N ALA A 37 -16.49 -12.25 -10.22
CA ALA A 37 -17.01 -13.60 -10.41
C ALA A 37 -16.63 -14.18 -11.79
N ALA A 38 -16.74 -13.36 -12.84
CA ALA A 38 -16.33 -13.77 -14.20
C ALA A 38 -14.81 -13.97 -14.28
N PHE A 39 -14.02 -13.03 -13.73
CA PHE A 39 -12.55 -13.07 -13.80
C PHE A 39 -11.95 -14.21 -12.97
N ALA A 40 -12.59 -14.61 -11.87
CA ALA A 40 -12.15 -15.72 -11.03
C ALA A 40 -12.02 -17.06 -11.78
N ASN A 41 -12.73 -17.21 -12.91
CA ASN A 41 -12.71 -18.43 -13.74
C ASN A 41 -11.64 -18.39 -14.86
N TYR A 42 -10.84 -17.32 -14.96
CA TYR A 42 -9.80 -17.24 -15.99
C TYR A 42 -8.60 -18.08 -15.59
N ASP A 43 -8.04 -18.78 -16.58
CA ASP A 43 -6.78 -19.49 -16.44
C ASP A 43 -5.59 -18.51 -16.30
N ARG A 44 -4.40 -19.07 -16.08
CA ARG A 44 -3.18 -18.31 -15.90
C ARG A 44 -2.79 -17.53 -17.16
N ASP A 45 -2.90 -18.14 -18.33
CA ASP A 45 -2.44 -17.54 -19.59
C ASP A 45 -3.30 -16.34 -19.98
N ARG A 46 -4.63 -16.46 -19.86
CA ARG A 46 -5.55 -15.32 -20.05
C ARG A 46 -5.30 -14.21 -19.06
N THR A 47 -5.05 -14.56 -17.80
CA THR A 47 -4.76 -13.58 -16.73
C THR A 47 -3.46 -12.83 -17.03
N LEU A 48 -2.39 -13.53 -17.36
CA LEU A 48 -1.10 -12.92 -17.70
C LEU A 48 -1.15 -12.09 -18.99
N LYS A 49 -1.91 -12.53 -20.00
CA LYS A 49 -2.14 -11.74 -21.22
C LYS A 49 -2.78 -10.39 -20.91
N ILE A 50 -3.80 -10.36 -20.05
CA ILE A 50 -4.47 -9.13 -19.62
C ILE A 50 -3.50 -8.25 -18.81
N ALA A 51 -2.84 -8.83 -17.80
CA ALA A 51 -1.89 -8.11 -16.97
C ALA A 51 -0.73 -7.49 -17.79
N ARG A 52 -0.22 -8.23 -18.81
CA ARG A 52 0.80 -7.75 -19.72
C ARG A 52 0.33 -6.55 -20.55
N ALA A 53 -0.86 -6.63 -21.13
CA ALA A 53 -1.41 -5.54 -21.94
C ALA A 53 -1.59 -4.25 -21.12
N VAL A 54 -2.06 -4.38 -19.87
CA VAL A 54 -2.22 -3.26 -18.93
C VAL A 54 -0.86 -2.69 -18.51
N ALA A 55 0.12 -3.55 -18.21
CA ALA A 55 1.47 -3.14 -17.88
C ALA A 55 2.13 -2.34 -19.01
N ASP A 56 1.99 -2.82 -20.27
CA ASP A 56 2.54 -2.15 -21.44
C ASP A 56 1.85 -0.81 -21.71
N ALA A 57 0.54 -0.71 -21.53
CA ALA A 57 -0.21 0.53 -21.66
C ALA A 57 0.23 1.56 -20.60
N GLY A 58 0.37 1.14 -19.33
CA GLY A 58 0.86 1.98 -18.24
C GLY A 58 2.28 2.47 -18.49
N PHE A 59 3.17 1.59 -18.93
CA PHE A 59 4.55 1.93 -19.28
C PHE A 59 4.63 2.96 -20.41
N ALA A 60 3.85 2.78 -21.47
CA ALA A 60 3.83 3.69 -22.62
C ALA A 60 3.36 5.10 -22.26
N LYS A 61 2.55 5.24 -21.21
CA LYS A 61 2.00 6.53 -20.72
C LYS A 61 2.71 7.05 -19.46
N ALA A 62 3.77 6.39 -18.99
CA ALA A 62 4.42 6.70 -17.72
C ALA A 62 4.90 8.16 -17.62
N GLY A 63 5.51 8.71 -18.66
CA GLY A 63 5.96 10.12 -18.71
C GLY A 63 4.79 11.10 -18.72
N HIS A 64 3.78 10.87 -19.57
CA HIS A 64 2.58 11.71 -19.64
C HIS A 64 1.91 11.88 -18.27
N TYR A 65 1.70 10.79 -17.54
CA TYR A 65 1.12 10.86 -16.21
C TYR A 65 2.10 11.37 -15.14
N GLY A 66 3.41 11.25 -15.35
CA GLY A 66 4.41 11.88 -14.51
C GLY A 66 4.28 13.41 -14.55
N ASP A 67 4.22 13.98 -15.74
CA ASP A 67 4.00 15.43 -15.97
C ASP A 67 2.65 15.90 -15.43
N TRP A 68 1.58 15.16 -15.73
CA TRP A 68 0.23 15.53 -15.27
C TRP A 68 0.13 15.51 -13.75
N ALA A 69 0.67 14.49 -13.09
CA ALA A 69 0.63 14.39 -11.64
C ALA A 69 1.36 15.57 -10.95
N VAL A 70 2.52 16.02 -11.49
CA VAL A 70 3.19 17.21 -10.98
C VAL A 70 2.36 18.46 -11.22
N LYS A 71 1.80 18.62 -12.42
CA LYS A 71 0.95 19.77 -12.77
C LYS A 71 -0.29 19.88 -11.89
N GLU A 72 -0.94 18.76 -11.57
CA GLU A 72 -2.17 18.72 -10.79
C GLU A 72 -1.90 18.91 -9.29
N THR A 73 -0.88 18.22 -8.75
CA THR A 73 -0.59 18.24 -7.30
C THR A 73 0.37 19.34 -6.88
N GLY A 74 1.21 19.79 -7.78
CA GLY A 74 2.35 20.66 -7.48
C GLY A 74 3.48 19.95 -6.71
N PHE A 75 3.50 18.60 -6.67
CA PHE A 75 4.41 17.78 -5.86
C PHE A 75 5.40 17.01 -6.72
N GLY A 76 6.69 17.07 -6.33
CA GLY A 76 7.73 16.19 -6.82
C GLY A 76 8.30 16.57 -8.19
N VAL A 77 8.92 15.59 -8.85
CA VAL A 77 9.68 15.74 -10.10
C VAL A 77 9.11 14.81 -11.15
N ALA A 78 8.73 15.34 -12.31
CA ALA A 78 8.06 14.59 -13.38
C ALA A 78 8.85 13.35 -13.85
N GLU A 79 10.18 13.49 -14.05
CA GLU A 79 11.03 12.36 -14.46
C GLU A 79 11.07 11.24 -13.39
N HIS A 80 11.12 11.62 -12.11
CA HIS A 80 11.06 10.62 -11.03
C HIS A 80 9.69 9.96 -10.91
N LYS A 81 8.60 10.69 -11.19
CA LYS A 81 7.27 10.09 -11.27
C LYS A 81 7.14 9.15 -12.46
N LYS A 82 7.72 9.49 -13.61
CA LYS A 82 7.81 8.59 -14.77
C LYS A 82 8.50 7.28 -14.39
N ILE A 83 9.68 7.34 -13.76
CA ILE A 83 10.40 6.15 -13.28
C ILE A 83 9.51 5.28 -12.38
N LYS A 84 8.80 5.89 -11.41
CA LYS A 84 7.89 5.16 -10.54
C LYS A 84 6.71 4.53 -11.31
N ASN A 85 6.15 5.23 -12.29
CA ASN A 85 5.08 4.71 -13.13
C ASN A 85 5.56 3.51 -13.99
N GLU A 86 6.76 3.58 -14.53
CA GLU A 86 7.40 2.48 -15.27
C GLU A 86 7.61 1.25 -14.38
N LEU A 87 8.16 1.46 -13.18
CA LEU A 87 8.37 0.39 -12.19
C LEU A 87 7.03 -0.23 -11.75
N CYS A 88 6.01 0.60 -11.50
CA CYS A 88 4.71 0.14 -11.02
C CYS A 88 3.79 -0.46 -12.09
N SER A 89 4.15 -0.36 -13.37
CA SER A 89 3.47 -1.02 -14.49
C SER A 89 4.27 -2.24 -14.96
N ARG A 90 5.16 -2.06 -15.94
CA ARG A 90 5.95 -3.16 -16.51
C ARG A 90 6.89 -3.80 -15.48
N GLY A 91 7.50 -3.01 -14.57
CA GLY A 91 8.38 -3.55 -13.54
C GLY A 91 7.66 -4.54 -12.61
N ILE A 92 6.45 -4.24 -12.17
CA ILE A 92 5.63 -5.17 -11.35
C ILE A 92 5.26 -6.42 -12.15
N TYR A 93 4.84 -6.28 -13.42
CA TYR A 93 4.54 -7.43 -14.26
C TYR A 93 5.75 -8.37 -14.42
N GLU A 94 6.90 -7.83 -14.80
CA GLU A 94 8.12 -8.63 -15.03
C GLU A 94 8.62 -9.31 -13.74
N HIS A 95 8.43 -8.67 -12.59
CA HIS A 95 8.84 -9.26 -11.30
C HIS A 95 7.94 -10.44 -10.88
N TYR A 96 6.63 -10.37 -11.15
CA TYR A 96 5.67 -11.33 -10.61
C TYR A 96 5.06 -12.31 -11.64
N LYS A 97 5.34 -12.15 -12.94
CA LYS A 97 4.73 -12.99 -14.00
C LYS A 97 4.97 -14.49 -13.85
N ASP A 98 6.10 -14.86 -13.23
CA ASP A 98 6.48 -16.26 -13.06
C ASP A 98 6.00 -16.86 -11.72
N GLU A 99 5.48 -16.02 -10.80
CA GLU A 99 4.90 -16.49 -9.55
C GLU A 99 3.49 -17.09 -9.77
N LEU A 100 3.13 -18.04 -8.91
CA LEU A 100 1.87 -18.75 -9.00
C LEU A 100 0.78 -18.07 -8.17
N PHE A 101 -0.01 -17.21 -8.83
CA PHE A 101 -1.20 -16.57 -8.26
C PHE A 101 -2.51 -17.11 -8.84
N VAL A 102 -2.43 -18.02 -9.83
CA VAL A 102 -3.54 -18.65 -10.54
C VAL A 102 -3.22 -20.12 -10.74
N GLY A 103 -4.17 -21.00 -10.43
CA GLY A 103 -3.99 -22.44 -10.53
C GLY A 103 -3.73 -23.10 -9.18
N LYS A 104 -3.03 -24.21 -9.21
CA LYS A 104 -2.70 -25.04 -8.05
C LYS A 104 -1.20 -25.16 -7.84
N ARG A 105 -0.80 -25.45 -6.62
CA ARG A 105 0.54 -25.94 -6.28
C ARG A 105 0.43 -27.20 -5.43
N ILE A 106 1.36 -28.12 -5.59
CA ILE A 106 1.36 -29.41 -4.91
C ILE A 106 2.59 -29.49 -4.00
N ASP A 107 2.36 -29.69 -2.73
CA ASP A 107 3.37 -30.05 -1.75
C ASP A 107 3.33 -31.56 -1.54
N TYR A 108 4.18 -32.26 -2.25
CA TYR A 108 4.24 -33.73 -2.20
C TYR A 108 4.73 -34.26 -0.85
N GLU A 109 5.59 -33.50 -0.16
CA GLU A 109 6.14 -33.90 1.14
C GLU A 109 5.06 -33.88 2.22
N ASN A 110 4.29 -32.79 2.28
CA ASN A 110 3.22 -32.60 3.26
C ASN A 110 1.86 -33.12 2.78
N LYS A 111 1.76 -33.66 1.55
CA LYS A 111 0.54 -34.16 0.92
C LYS A 111 -0.59 -33.12 0.93
N ILE A 112 -0.25 -31.89 0.49
CA ILE A 112 -1.18 -30.77 0.42
C ILE A 112 -1.25 -30.25 -1.01
N VAL A 113 -2.48 -30.07 -1.53
CA VAL A 113 -2.71 -29.32 -2.76
C VAL A 113 -3.34 -27.99 -2.38
N GLU A 114 -2.73 -26.89 -2.83
CA GLU A 114 -3.22 -25.53 -2.59
C GLU A 114 -3.74 -24.93 -3.88
N ILE A 115 -4.94 -24.36 -3.83
CA ILE A 115 -5.61 -23.69 -4.95
C ILE A 115 -5.67 -22.20 -4.65
N ALA A 116 -5.11 -21.38 -5.55
CA ALA A 116 -5.14 -19.92 -5.44
C ALA A 116 -6.55 -19.39 -5.74
N ARG A 117 -7.15 -18.68 -4.76
CA ARG A 117 -8.48 -18.09 -4.85
C ARG A 117 -8.37 -16.57 -4.74
N PRO A 118 -8.88 -15.77 -5.71
CA PRO A 118 -8.92 -14.32 -5.57
C PRO A 118 -9.67 -13.90 -4.30
N ALA A 119 -9.30 -12.78 -3.71
CA ALA A 119 -10.06 -12.20 -2.61
C ALA A 119 -11.48 -11.81 -3.06
N GLY A 120 -11.61 -11.22 -4.25
CA GLY A 120 -12.87 -10.78 -4.84
C GLY A 120 -12.86 -9.32 -5.28
N VAL A 121 -13.54 -8.46 -4.54
CA VAL A 121 -13.61 -7.01 -4.80
C VAL A 121 -12.69 -6.26 -3.85
N ILE A 122 -11.73 -5.54 -4.40
CA ILE A 122 -10.78 -4.71 -3.66
C ILE A 122 -11.23 -3.26 -3.71
N PHE A 123 -11.37 -2.61 -2.55
CA PHE A 123 -11.53 -1.17 -2.48
C PHE A 123 -10.21 -0.50 -2.14
N ALA A 124 -9.66 0.28 -3.06
CA ALA A 124 -8.31 0.82 -3.01
C ALA A 124 -8.31 2.36 -2.86
N LEU A 125 -7.70 2.86 -1.77
CA LEU A 125 -7.48 4.30 -1.57
C LEU A 125 -6.04 4.65 -1.92
N THR A 126 -5.85 5.72 -2.70
CA THR A 126 -4.53 6.15 -3.18
C THR A 126 -4.17 7.55 -2.68
N PRO A 127 -2.87 7.84 -2.38
CA PRO A 127 -2.44 9.12 -1.85
C PRO A 127 -2.21 10.17 -2.96
N SER A 128 -2.10 11.43 -2.59
CA SER A 128 -1.71 12.51 -3.52
C SER A 128 -0.20 12.56 -3.82
N THR A 129 0.63 11.99 -2.95
CA THR A 129 2.10 12.02 -3.07
C THR A 129 2.62 11.16 -4.23
N ASN A 130 2.03 9.98 -4.41
CA ASN A 130 2.40 9.02 -5.45
C ASN A 130 1.14 8.53 -6.19
N PRO A 131 0.37 9.45 -6.82
CA PRO A 131 -0.99 9.14 -7.24
C PRO A 131 -1.04 8.04 -8.30
N VAL A 132 -0.43 8.26 -9.45
CA VAL A 132 -0.52 7.34 -10.59
C VAL A 132 0.26 6.05 -10.36
N SER A 133 1.48 6.13 -9.80
CA SER A 133 2.27 4.93 -9.50
C SER A 133 1.56 4.00 -8.50
N THR A 134 0.83 4.55 -7.52
CA THR A 134 0.03 3.74 -6.59
C THR A 134 -1.20 3.14 -7.28
N VAL A 135 -1.86 3.87 -8.17
CA VAL A 135 -2.95 3.35 -9.01
C VAL A 135 -2.45 2.17 -9.86
N TYR A 136 -1.36 2.36 -10.58
CA TYR A 136 -0.74 1.32 -11.41
C TYR A 136 -0.39 0.08 -10.60
N PHE A 137 0.33 0.26 -9.50
CA PHE A 137 0.73 -0.82 -8.61
C PHE A 137 -0.47 -1.65 -8.13
N LYS A 138 -1.51 -0.98 -7.63
CA LYS A 138 -2.69 -1.67 -7.08
C LYS A 138 -3.50 -2.39 -8.15
N ILE A 139 -3.64 -1.79 -9.34
CA ILE A 139 -4.28 -2.44 -10.48
C ILE A 139 -3.48 -3.68 -10.90
N MET A 140 -2.16 -3.58 -11.01
CA MET A 140 -1.32 -4.72 -11.38
C MET A 140 -1.44 -5.87 -10.38
N CYS A 141 -1.41 -5.56 -9.07
CA CYS A 141 -1.62 -6.57 -8.02
C CYS A 141 -3.00 -7.24 -8.13
N ALA A 142 -4.06 -6.46 -8.37
CA ALA A 142 -5.42 -6.97 -8.51
C ALA A 142 -5.57 -7.88 -9.74
N LEU A 143 -5.05 -7.45 -10.89
CA LEU A 143 -5.17 -8.21 -12.14
C LEU A 143 -4.39 -9.52 -12.11
N LEU A 144 -3.15 -9.51 -11.61
CA LEU A 144 -2.33 -10.73 -11.47
C LEU A 144 -2.99 -11.79 -10.59
N THR A 145 -3.93 -11.39 -9.75
CA THR A 145 -4.65 -12.25 -8.81
C THR A 145 -6.14 -12.40 -9.10
N ARG A 146 -6.59 -12.01 -10.28
CA ARG A 146 -7.97 -12.12 -10.77
C ARG A 146 -9.02 -11.42 -9.88
N ASN A 147 -8.64 -10.32 -9.23
CA ASN A 147 -9.56 -9.50 -8.43
C ASN A 147 -10.14 -8.35 -9.27
N ALA A 148 -11.35 -7.92 -8.93
CA ALA A 148 -11.85 -6.62 -9.35
C ALA A 148 -11.39 -5.54 -8.36
N ILE A 149 -11.16 -4.31 -8.86
CA ILE A 149 -10.66 -3.20 -8.05
C ILE A 149 -11.45 -1.93 -8.29
N LEU A 150 -11.90 -1.30 -7.19
CA LEU A 150 -12.46 0.04 -7.16
C LEU A 150 -11.43 1.00 -6.57
N ILE A 151 -11.07 2.05 -7.30
CA ILE A 151 -10.06 3.01 -6.90
C ILE A 151 -10.71 4.32 -6.46
N SER A 152 -10.37 4.77 -5.26
CA SER A 152 -10.67 6.10 -4.76
C SER A 152 -9.38 6.92 -4.74
N PRO A 153 -9.19 7.85 -5.67
CA PRO A 153 -8.05 8.74 -5.68
C PRO A 153 -8.16 9.81 -4.60
N HIS A 154 -7.02 10.34 -4.18
CA HIS A 154 -7.00 11.52 -3.33
C HIS A 154 -7.56 12.74 -4.09
N PRO A 155 -8.38 13.62 -3.48
CA PRO A 155 -8.98 14.77 -4.15
C PRO A 155 -7.99 15.68 -4.88
N LEU A 156 -6.76 15.87 -4.31
CA LEU A 156 -5.70 16.68 -4.93
C LEU A 156 -5.04 16.04 -6.18
N ALA A 157 -5.37 14.79 -6.52
CA ALA A 157 -4.78 14.07 -7.64
C ALA A 157 -5.82 13.22 -8.37
N LYS A 158 -7.09 13.66 -8.31
CA LYS A 158 -8.21 12.85 -8.80
C LYS A 158 -8.23 12.73 -10.33
N ALA A 159 -7.85 13.80 -11.05
CA ALA A 159 -7.98 13.81 -12.51
C ALA A 159 -6.93 12.90 -13.16
N CYS A 160 -5.65 13.03 -12.84
CA CYS A 160 -4.60 12.17 -13.39
C CYS A 160 -4.76 10.70 -12.96
N SER A 161 -5.21 10.46 -11.73
CA SER A 161 -5.46 9.11 -11.22
C SER A 161 -6.65 8.44 -11.89
N ALA A 162 -7.75 9.19 -12.09
CA ALA A 162 -8.94 8.66 -12.74
C ALA A 162 -8.69 8.33 -14.22
N ASP A 163 -8.05 9.22 -14.95
CA ASP A 163 -7.71 9.01 -16.36
C ASP A 163 -6.73 7.83 -16.53
N ALA A 164 -5.72 7.74 -15.64
CA ALA A 164 -4.79 6.63 -15.62
C ALA A 164 -5.49 5.28 -15.37
N ALA A 165 -6.42 5.22 -14.42
CA ALA A 165 -7.19 4.01 -14.14
C ALA A 165 -8.11 3.63 -15.31
N LYS A 166 -8.75 4.60 -15.97
CA LYS A 166 -9.56 4.38 -17.17
C LYS A 166 -8.73 3.84 -18.33
N MET A 167 -7.58 4.43 -18.59
CA MET A 167 -6.64 3.95 -19.61
C MET A 167 -6.24 2.49 -19.37
N MET A 168 -5.95 2.11 -18.11
CA MET A 168 -5.64 0.72 -17.75
C MET A 168 -6.87 -0.18 -17.88
N HIS A 169 -8.07 0.29 -17.51
CA HIS A 169 -9.33 -0.43 -17.73
C HIS A 169 -9.54 -0.74 -19.22
N ASP A 170 -9.39 0.25 -20.09
CA ASP A 170 -9.60 0.07 -21.54
C ASP A 170 -8.60 -0.94 -22.12
N ALA A 171 -7.34 -0.90 -21.66
CA ALA A 171 -6.33 -1.88 -22.03
C ALA A 171 -6.70 -3.29 -21.54
N ALA A 172 -7.22 -3.42 -20.32
CA ALA A 172 -7.65 -4.70 -19.76
C ALA A 172 -8.83 -5.30 -20.53
N VAL A 173 -9.87 -4.52 -20.79
CA VAL A 173 -11.07 -4.95 -21.54
C VAL A 173 -10.69 -5.33 -22.98
N LYS A 174 -9.87 -4.53 -23.65
CA LYS A 174 -9.36 -4.84 -24.99
C LYS A 174 -8.56 -6.16 -25.02
N ALA A 175 -7.88 -6.50 -23.93
CA ALA A 175 -7.15 -7.78 -23.81
C ALA A 175 -8.05 -8.95 -23.41
N GLY A 176 -9.33 -8.72 -23.11
CA GLY A 176 -10.34 -9.73 -22.80
C GLY A 176 -10.74 -9.82 -21.32
N ALA A 177 -10.40 -8.82 -20.49
CA ALA A 177 -10.90 -8.77 -19.12
C ALA A 177 -12.42 -8.47 -19.09
N PRO A 178 -13.14 -8.91 -18.03
CA PRO A 178 -14.52 -8.52 -17.84
C PRO A 178 -14.65 -7.01 -17.68
N ASP A 179 -15.69 -6.42 -18.26
CA ASP A 179 -16.00 -5.01 -18.01
C ASP A 179 -16.32 -4.79 -16.53
N GLY A 180 -15.79 -3.70 -15.95
CA GLY A 180 -15.96 -3.41 -14.53
C GLY A 180 -14.88 -4.02 -13.60
N VAL A 181 -13.90 -4.76 -14.15
CA VAL A 181 -12.78 -5.30 -13.36
C VAL A 181 -11.91 -4.20 -12.75
N ILE A 182 -11.81 -3.05 -13.39
CA ILE A 182 -11.17 -1.83 -12.87
C ILE A 182 -12.21 -0.72 -12.90
N GLN A 183 -12.46 -0.11 -11.76
CA GLN A 183 -13.34 1.05 -11.66
C GLN A 183 -12.66 2.15 -10.86
N VAL A 184 -13.00 3.39 -11.13
CA VAL A 184 -12.46 4.56 -10.41
C VAL A 184 -13.55 5.53 -10.05
N ILE A 185 -13.46 6.10 -8.85
CA ILE A 185 -14.34 7.16 -8.37
C ILE A 185 -13.80 8.49 -8.90
N GLU A 186 -14.46 9.09 -9.89
CA GLU A 186 -14.02 10.36 -10.48
C GLU A 186 -14.20 11.54 -9.53
N GLN A 187 -15.23 11.51 -8.70
CA GLN A 187 -15.54 12.54 -7.70
C GLN A 187 -15.61 11.91 -6.31
N PRO A 188 -14.44 11.70 -5.66
CA PRO A 188 -14.42 11.11 -4.33
C PRO A 188 -14.99 12.06 -3.29
N THR A 189 -16.05 11.63 -2.61
CA THR A 189 -16.64 12.30 -1.46
C THR A 189 -16.44 11.48 -0.20
N ILE A 190 -16.47 12.12 0.97
CA ILE A 190 -16.31 11.42 2.26
C ILE A 190 -17.43 10.41 2.44
N GLU A 191 -18.67 10.78 2.11
CA GLU A 191 -19.86 9.95 2.23
C GLU A 191 -19.74 8.67 1.39
N LEU A 192 -19.37 8.80 0.11
CA LEU A 192 -19.20 7.66 -0.80
C LEU A 192 -18.06 6.73 -0.34
N ILE A 193 -16.93 7.30 0.08
CA ILE A 193 -15.78 6.52 0.57
C ILE A 193 -16.15 5.75 1.83
N GLN A 194 -16.81 6.39 2.80
CA GLN A 194 -17.27 5.74 4.03
C GLN A 194 -18.31 4.66 3.75
N THR A 195 -19.26 4.95 2.87
CA THR A 195 -20.26 3.97 2.43
C THR A 195 -19.61 2.75 1.83
N LEU A 196 -18.68 2.90 0.87
CA LEU A 196 -17.96 1.79 0.25
C LEU A 196 -17.12 0.99 1.26
N MET A 197 -16.46 1.67 2.21
CA MET A 197 -15.67 0.98 3.25
C MET A 197 -16.52 0.04 4.11
N MET A 198 -17.78 0.36 4.36
CA MET A 198 -18.69 -0.42 5.22
C MET A 198 -19.50 -1.47 4.47
N GLN A 199 -19.46 -1.49 3.12
CA GLN A 199 -20.25 -2.46 2.36
C GLN A 199 -19.68 -3.87 2.45
N PRO A 200 -20.49 -4.89 2.80
CA PRO A 200 -20.03 -6.27 2.91
C PRO A 200 -19.61 -6.89 1.56
N GLN A 201 -19.94 -6.24 0.44
CA GLN A 201 -19.50 -6.64 -0.89
C GLN A 201 -18.04 -6.29 -1.18
N VAL A 202 -17.38 -5.50 -0.33
CA VAL A 202 -15.94 -5.23 -0.39
C VAL A 202 -15.22 -6.33 0.39
N ASP A 203 -14.43 -7.13 -0.31
CA ASP A 203 -13.71 -8.26 0.30
C ASP A 203 -12.40 -7.82 0.98
N VAL A 204 -11.72 -6.78 0.45
CA VAL A 204 -10.50 -6.22 1.04
C VAL A 204 -10.43 -4.71 0.78
N ILE A 205 -10.11 -3.95 1.82
CA ILE A 205 -9.75 -2.53 1.70
C ILE A 205 -8.23 -2.40 1.65
N LEU A 206 -7.71 -1.82 0.56
CA LEU A 206 -6.28 -1.57 0.40
C LEU A 206 -5.98 -0.07 0.54
N ALA A 207 -5.75 0.39 1.79
CA ALA A 207 -5.63 1.80 2.13
C ALA A 207 -4.16 2.26 2.17
N THR A 208 -3.80 3.20 1.30
CA THR A 208 -2.51 3.91 1.35
C THR A 208 -2.80 5.39 1.55
N GLY A 209 -2.36 5.95 2.66
CA GLY A 209 -2.63 7.35 2.97
C GLY A 209 -2.31 7.72 4.42
N GLY A 210 -2.76 8.91 4.83
CA GLY A 210 -2.54 9.40 6.18
C GLY A 210 -3.27 8.58 7.26
N THR A 211 -2.83 8.71 8.50
CA THR A 211 -3.36 8.00 9.67
C THR A 211 -4.90 7.98 9.77
N PRO A 212 -5.64 9.10 9.49
CA PRO A 212 -7.10 9.08 9.57
C PRO A 212 -7.76 8.09 8.61
N VAL A 213 -7.30 8.03 7.36
CA VAL A 213 -7.84 7.13 6.31
C VAL A 213 -7.56 5.67 6.66
N VAL A 214 -6.33 5.37 7.11
CA VAL A 214 -5.96 4.02 7.54
C VAL A 214 -6.78 3.56 8.74
N ARG A 215 -6.99 4.45 9.73
CA ARG A 215 -7.86 4.15 10.88
C ARG A 215 -9.31 3.92 10.47
N ALA A 216 -9.84 4.69 9.52
CA ALA A 216 -11.20 4.50 9.01
C ALA A 216 -11.33 3.12 8.34
N ALA A 217 -10.36 2.72 7.53
CA ALA A 217 -10.34 1.39 6.90
C ALA A 217 -10.38 0.25 7.95
N TYR A 218 -9.55 0.32 9.00
CA TYR A 218 -9.55 -0.70 10.06
C TYR A 218 -10.81 -0.69 10.95
N ARG A 219 -11.54 0.42 11.02
CA ARG A 219 -12.80 0.53 11.79
C ARG A 219 -14.04 0.15 10.99
N SER A 220 -13.91 -0.07 9.69
CA SER A 220 -15.05 -0.33 8.79
C SER A 220 -15.74 -1.66 9.04
N GLY A 221 -15.07 -2.62 9.69
CA GLY A 221 -15.55 -3.99 9.85
C GLY A 221 -15.13 -4.94 8.73
N ASN A 222 -14.67 -4.43 7.59
CA ASN A 222 -14.15 -5.23 6.48
C ASN A 222 -12.66 -5.53 6.65
N PRO A 223 -12.15 -6.64 6.08
CA PRO A 223 -10.72 -6.91 6.02
C PRO A 223 -9.97 -5.72 5.39
N ALA A 224 -8.92 -5.24 6.07
CA ALA A 224 -8.18 -4.09 5.61
C ALA A 224 -6.66 -4.32 5.68
N ILE A 225 -5.97 -3.81 4.66
CA ILE A 225 -4.52 -3.67 4.59
C ILE A 225 -4.23 -2.18 4.51
N GLY A 226 -3.89 -1.60 5.65
CA GLY A 226 -3.62 -0.18 5.76
C GLY A 226 -2.14 0.10 6.01
N VAL A 227 -1.59 1.11 5.34
CA VAL A 227 -0.22 1.55 5.53
C VAL A 227 -0.17 3.04 5.85
N GLY A 228 0.50 3.35 6.95
CA GLY A 228 0.62 4.70 7.49
C GLY A 228 1.90 5.42 7.07
N PRO A 229 2.18 6.59 7.69
CA PRO A 229 3.36 7.41 7.41
C PRO A 229 4.66 6.70 7.82
N GLY A 230 5.77 7.10 7.18
CA GLY A 230 7.12 6.72 7.56
C GLY A 230 7.78 7.72 8.50
N ASN A 231 9.00 7.44 8.90
CA ASN A 231 9.97 8.35 9.51
C ASN A 231 11.34 7.65 9.56
N ALA A 232 11.90 7.36 8.40
CA ALA A 232 13.08 6.51 8.30
C ALA A 232 14.35 7.22 8.81
N PRO A 233 15.04 6.69 9.85
CA PRO A 233 16.40 7.08 10.15
C PRO A 233 17.38 6.43 9.18
N VAL A 234 18.45 7.11 8.82
CA VAL A 234 19.62 6.53 8.20
C VAL A 234 20.82 6.68 9.13
N PHE A 235 21.43 5.56 9.50
CA PHE A 235 22.60 5.53 10.37
C PHE A 235 23.88 5.27 9.57
N VAL A 236 24.93 6.08 9.81
CA VAL A 236 26.25 5.92 9.21
C VAL A 236 27.26 5.69 10.32
N ASP A 237 27.85 4.49 10.37
CA ASP A 237 28.84 4.12 11.37
C ASP A 237 30.28 4.40 10.89
N ALA A 238 31.25 4.24 11.79
CA ALA A 238 32.67 4.47 11.54
C ALA A 238 33.26 3.58 10.42
N THR A 239 32.61 2.46 10.07
CA THR A 239 33.10 1.51 9.07
C THR A 239 32.56 1.77 7.65
N ALA A 240 31.63 2.70 7.52
CA ALA A 240 30.96 3.00 6.25
C ALA A 240 31.91 3.48 5.15
N ASP A 241 31.60 3.18 3.91
CA ASP A 241 32.15 3.89 2.76
C ASP A 241 31.46 5.24 2.64
N LEU A 242 32.11 6.28 3.14
CA LEU A 242 31.50 7.59 3.31
C LEU A 242 31.16 8.27 1.99
N ALA A 243 31.93 8.06 0.92
CA ALA A 243 31.66 8.62 -0.40
C ALA A 243 30.41 7.96 -1.01
N GLN A 244 30.31 6.63 -0.95
CA GLN A 244 29.16 5.90 -1.43
C GLN A 244 27.91 6.19 -0.57
N ALA A 245 28.07 6.26 0.76
CA ALA A 245 26.98 6.60 1.67
C ALA A 245 26.40 7.98 1.34
N ALA A 246 27.25 9.01 1.19
CA ALA A 246 26.81 10.35 0.84
C ALA A 246 26.07 10.39 -0.50
N LYS A 247 26.65 9.77 -1.54
CA LYS A 247 26.02 9.69 -2.87
C LYS A 247 24.63 9.05 -2.80
N ARG A 248 24.47 7.93 -2.09
CA ARG A 248 23.20 7.20 -1.96
C ARG A 248 22.18 7.95 -1.11
N ILE A 249 22.61 8.55 0.00
CA ILE A 249 21.72 9.34 0.88
C ILE A 249 21.18 10.56 0.12
N VAL A 250 22.04 11.33 -0.58
CA VAL A 250 21.59 12.52 -1.32
C VAL A 250 20.68 12.13 -2.48
N ALA A 251 21.03 11.10 -3.25
CA ALA A 251 20.19 10.60 -4.34
C ALA A 251 18.81 10.12 -3.83
N SER A 252 18.80 9.36 -2.74
CA SER A 252 17.57 8.85 -2.13
C SER A 252 16.71 9.96 -1.56
N LYS A 253 17.29 10.88 -0.78
CA LYS A 253 16.57 12.00 -0.15
C LYS A 253 16.04 13.01 -1.17
N SER A 254 16.71 13.20 -2.29
CA SER A 254 16.26 14.10 -3.37
C SER A 254 15.30 13.43 -4.36
N PHE A 255 15.16 12.10 -4.34
CA PHE A 255 14.28 11.38 -5.26
C PHE A 255 12.83 11.83 -5.10
N ASP A 256 12.26 12.33 -6.18
CA ASP A 256 10.92 12.91 -6.27
C ASP A 256 10.64 13.95 -5.16
N ASN A 257 11.64 14.77 -4.86
CA ASN A 257 11.60 15.74 -3.77
C ASN A 257 11.17 15.13 -2.42
N SER A 258 11.61 13.89 -2.17
CA SER A 258 11.43 13.20 -0.90
C SER A 258 9.98 12.88 -0.51
N ILE A 259 9.08 12.70 -1.47
CA ILE A 259 7.67 12.41 -1.16
C ILE A 259 7.32 10.92 -1.04
N LEU A 260 8.30 10.02 -1.19
CA LEU A 260 8.11 8.61 -0.83
C LEU A 260 8.11 8.47 0.71
N CYS A 261 7.16 7.73 1.25
CA CYS A 261 7.08 7.45 2.70
C CYS A 261 8.30 6.65 3.24
N THR A 262 9.06 6.03 2.35
CA THR A 262 10.32 5.32 2.63
C THR A 262 11.54 6.24 2.68
N ASN A 263 11.40 7.54 2.38
CA ASN A 263 12.54 8.46 2.35
C ASN A 263 13.16 8.68 3.74
N GLU A 264 14.45 8.99 3.75
CA GLU A 264 15.18 9.30 4.98
C GLU A 264 14.67 10.61 5.60
N SER A 265 14.34 10.57 6.89
CA SER A 265 13.93 11.76 7.64
C SER A 265 15.06 12.34 8.47
N VAL A 266 15.90 11.49 9.04
CA VAL A 266 17.03 11.89 9.89
C VAL A 266 18.27 11.09 9.55
N LEU A 267 19.38 11.78 9.33
CA LEU A 267 20.72 11.22 9.25
C LEU A 267 21.37 11.24 10.62
N VAL A 268 21.74 10.06 11.12
CA VAL A 268 22.50 9.85 12.36
C VAL A 268 23.90 9.42 11.96
N ALA A 269 24.94 10.14 12.39
CA ALA A 269 26.33 9.82 12.04
C ALA A 269 27.22 9.74 13.27
N GLU A 270 28.15 8.76 13.30
CA GLU A 270 29.18 8.74 14.34
C GLU A 270 30.11 9.95 14.22
N ASP A 271 30.48 10.55 15.35
CA ASP A 271 31.35 11.72 15.43
C ASP A 271 32.68 11.50 14.70
N SER A 272 33.26 10.30 14.81
CA SER A 272 34.53 9.93 14.18
C SER A 272 34.55 10.09 12.66
N VAL A 273 33.39 10.05 12.01
CA VAL A 273 33.25 10.15 10.55
C VAL A 273 32.37 11.31 10.09
N ALA A 274 31.67 11.98 10.99
CA ALA A 274 30.66 12.97 10.69
C ALA A 274 31.19 14.12 9.81
N ASP A 275 32.35 14.71 10.14
CA ASP A 275 32.90 15.84 9.35
C ASP A 275 33.34 15.41 7.94
N LYS A 276 33.88 14.21 7.80
CA LYS A 276 34.24 13.66 6.49
C LYS A 276 32.99 13.33 5.67
N LEU A 277 31.97 12.76 6.30
CA LEU A 277 30.69 12.48 5.68
C LEU A 277 30.01 13.77 5.20
N LEU A 278 30.00 14.85 6.01
CA LEU A 278 29.46 16.15 5.63
C LEU A 278 30.11 16.72 4.38
N ARG A 279 31.45 16.64 4.27
CA ARG A 279 32.15 17.09 3.05
C ARG A 279 31.70 16.31 1.80
N HIS A 280 31.52 15.00 1.91
CA HIS A 280 31.00 14.18 0.80
C HIS A 280 29.54 14.50 0.49
N LEU A 281 28.68 14.70 1.49
CA LEU A 281 27.28 15.11 1.28
C LEU A 281 27.19 16.46 0.54
N GLN A 282 28.02 17.43 0.94
CA GLN A 282 28.09 18.74 0.27
C GLN A 282 28.56 18.61 -1.18
N SER A 283 29.53 17.75 -1.47
CA SER A 283 29.97 17.50 -2.86
C SER A 283 28.91 16.86 -3.73
N GLU A 284 27.96 16.11 -3.14
CA GLU A 284 26.82 15.49 -3.83
C GLU A 284 25.62 16.43 -3.98
N GLY A 285 25.65 17.62 -3.36
CA GLY A 285 24.61 18.64 -3.47
C GLY A 285 23.78 18.85 -2.21
N ALA A 286 24.25 18.43 -1.04
CA ALA A 286 23.63 18.82 0.22
C ALA A 286 24.07 20.22 0.66
N HIS A 287 23.13 21.04 1.13
CA HIS A 287 23.41 22.33 1.79
C HIS A 287 23.30 22.13 3.30
N LEU A 288 24.40 22.31 4.01
CA LEU A 288 24.41 22.32 5.48
C LEU A 288 23.94 23.67 5.97
N CYS A 289 22.79 23.71 6.63
CA CYS A 289 22.22 24.94 7.18
C CYS A 289 23.08 25.48 8.34
N SER A 290 23.33 26.80 8.36
CA SER A 290 23.83 27.48 9.56
C SER A 290 22.79 27.44 10.68
N ASP A 291 23.17 27.90 11.88
CA ASP A 291 22.20 27.95 13.00
C ASP A 291 21.02 28.89 12.69
N GLU A 292 21.27 30.03 12.04
CA GLU A 292 20.22 30.97 11.63
C GLU A 292 19.32 30.37 10.54
N GLU A 293 19.91 29.75 9.49
CA GLU A 293 19.16 29.08 8.44
C GLU A 293 18.34 27.90 8.96
N ARG A 294 18.90 27.15 9.92
CA ARG A 294 18.18 26.05 10.59
C ARG A 294 16.96 26.56 11.35
N ASP A 295 17.09 27.68 12.09
CA ASP A 295 16.00 28.24 12.88
C ASP A 295 14.90 28.86 11.99
N GLN A 296 15.30 29.53 10.89
CA GLN A 296 14.37 29.96 9.84
C GLN A 296 13.64 28.78 9.20
N LEU A 297 14.37 27.71 8.87
CA LEU A 297 13.81 26.50 8.29
C LEU A 297 12.83 25.80 9.25
N ARG A 298 13.15 25.76 10.55
CA ARG A 298 12.27 25.23 11.58
C ARG A 298 10.97 26.03 11.68
N ALA A 299 11.06 27.33 11.72
CA ALA A 299 9.89 28.22 11.78
C ALA A 299 8.98 28.06 10.55
N TYR A 300 9.57 27.93 9.37
CA TYR A 300 8.82 27.73 8.13
C TYR A 300 8.17 26.35 8.02
N LEU A 301 8.92 25.29 8.34
CA LEU A 301 8.43 23.92 8.18
C LEU A 301 7.44 23.48 9.27
N PHE A 302 7.52 24.08 10.46
CA PHE A 302 6.73 23.64 11.60
C PHE A 302 6.04 24.81 12.34
N PRO A 303 5.27 25.65 11.62
CA PRO A 303 4.49 26.68 12.29
C PRO A 303 3.51 26.02 13.28
N GLU A 304 3.44 26.58 14.50
CA GLU A 304 2.58 26.04 15.57
C GLU A 304 2.76 24.53 15.81
N ASP A 305 3.99 24.04 15.69
CA ASP A 305 4.37 22.62 15.84
C ASP A 305 3.70 21.65 14.83
N ARG A 306 3.17 22.15 13.70
CA ARG A 306 2.56 21.36 12.63
C ARG A 306 3.38 21.43 11.37
N PHE A 307 3.51 20.31 10.66
CA PHE A 307 4.22 20.30 9.38
C PHE A 307 3.50 21.17 8.33
N ASN A 308 4.24 22.08 7.72
CA ASN A 308 3.73 22.95 6.65
C ASN A 308 3.54 22.16 5.35
N ILE A 309 2.28 21.89 5.01
CA ILE A 309 1.91 21.11 3.81
C ILE A 309 2.35 21.77 2.49
N ALA A 310 2.57 23.11 2.48
CA ALA A 310 3.05 23.82 1.29
C ALA A 310 4.48 23.40 0.89
N ALA A 311 5.25 22.83 1.81
CA ALA A 311 6.61 22.33 1.56
C ALA A 311 6.64 20.93 0.93
N ILE A 312 5.51 20.20 0.89
CA ILE A 312 5.46 18.83 0.37
C ILE A 312 5.92 18.80 -1.09
N GLY A 313 6.93 17.97 -1.36
CA GLY A 313 7.43 17.72 -2.71
C GLY A 313 8.04 18.94 -3.43
N LYS A 314 8.36 20.02 -2.71
CA LYS A 314 9.02 21.21 -3.26
C LYS A 314 10.53 21.04 -3.28
N ASP A 315 11.20 21.75 -4.20
CA ASP A 315 12.65 21.75 -4.32
C ASP A 315 13.35 22.34 -3.10
N ALA A 316 14.56 21.88 -2.79
CA ALA A 316 15.35 22.38 -1.67
C ALA A 316 15.59 23.89 -1.74
N SER A 317 15.90 24.43 -2.93
CA SER A 317 16.12 25.86 -3.14
C SER A 317 14.83 26.68 -2.98
N TRP A 318 13.67 26.14 -3.37
CA TRP A 318 12.38 26.76 -3.15
C TRP A 318 12.06 26.85 -1.66
N ILE A 319 12.26 25.74 -0.92
CA ILE A 319 12.03 25.70 0.53
C ILE A 319 12.94 26.69 1.26
N ALA A 320 14.24 26.75 0.92
CA ALA A 320 15.17 27.71 1.50
C ALA A 320 14.70 29.15 1.31
N LYS A 321 14.26 29.50 0.09
CA LYS A 321 13.73 30.83 -0.24
C LYS A 321 12.50 31.19 0.60
N GLU A 322 11.53 30.28 0.70
CA GLU A 322 10.31 30.48 1.49
C GLU A 322 10.60 30.55 3.01
N ALA A 323 11.65 29.87 3.46
CA ALA A 323 12.13 29.94 4.83
C ALA A 323 12.92 31.23 5.14
N GLY A 324 13.26 32.04 4.12
CA GLY A 324 13.92 33.33 4.29
C GLY A 324 15.44 33.35 4.07
N PHE A 325 16.02 32.28 3.53
CA PHE A 325 17.45 32.20 3.23
C PHE A 325 17.73 31.70 1.79
N ARG A 326 19.00 31.71 1.38
CA ARG A 326 19.40 31.27 0.05
C ARG A 326 20.31 30.04 0.12
N ALA A 327 19.82 28.91 -0.37
CA ALA A 327 20.66 27.76 -0.68
C ALA A 327 21.26 27.89 -2.10
N PRO A 328 22.41 27.25 -2.39
CA PRO A 328 22.94 27.15 -3.75
C PRO A 328 21.91 26.61 -4.74
N ALA A 329 21.85 27.15 -5.96
CA ALA A 329 20.87 26.72 -6.98
C ALA A 329 20.94 25.21 -7.31
N LYS A 330 22.10 24.58 -7.13
CA LYS A 330 22.32 23.13 -7.30
C LYS A 330 22.04 22.29 -6.06
N ALA A 331 21.59 22.92 -4.95
CA ALA A 331 21.27 22.18 -3.73
C ALA A 331 20.12 21.20 -3.98
N LYS A 332 20.38 19.92 -3.76
CA LYS A 332 19.40 18.85 -3.89
C LYS A 332 18.65 18.60 -2.59
N ILE A 333 19.32 18.78 -1.45
CA ILE A 333 18.75 18.59 -0.10
C ILE A 333 19.29 19.68 0.84
N LEU A 334 18.53 19.96 1.90
CA LEU A 334 18.94 20.78 3.05
C LEU A 334 19.22 19.88 4.24
N LEU A 335 20.39 20.04 4.88
CA LEU A 335 20.75 19.37 6.13
C LEU A 335 20.49 20.31 7.29
N ALA A 336 19.60 19.92 8.19
CA ALA A 336 19.23 20.67 9.39
C ALA A 336 19.84 20.01 10.64
N PRO A 337 20.96 20.52 11.19
CA PRO A 337 21.55 19.98 12.42
C PRO A 337 20.64 20.16 13.62
N PHE A 338 20.63 19.18 14.54
CA PHE A 338 19.96 19.28 15.83
C PHE A 338 20.67 18.43 16.87
N ASP A 339 20.50 18.80 18.16
CA ASP A 339 21.31 18.21 19.26
C ASP A 339 20.63 17.04 19.98
N LEU A 340 19.31 17.06 20.11
CA LEU A 340 18.58 16.07 20.89
C LEU A 340 17.45 15.42 20.10
N ALA A 341 17.46 14.10 20.03
CA ALA A 341 16.34 13.33 19.48
C ALA A 341 15.23 13.18 20.52
N MET A 342 14.22 14.04 20.45
CA MET A 342 13.11 14.16 21.40
C MET A 342 11.82 14.58 20.68
N PRO A 343 10.64 14.37 21.29
CA PRO A 343 9.35 14.71 20.66
C PRO A 343 9.20 16.18 20.30
N GLU A 344 9.80 17.06 21.08
CA GLU A 344 9.77 18.52 20.93
C GLU A 344 10.67 19.04 19.81
N GLU A 345 11.63 18.22 19.33
CA GLU A 345 12.46 18.58 18.17
C GLU A 345 11.77 18.17 16.86
N PRO A 346 11.20 19.13 16.10
CA PRO A 346 10.40 18.80 14.92
C PRO A 346 11.22 18.21 13.77
N PHE A 347 12.54 18.45 13.70
CA PHE A 347 13.40 17.79 12.72
C PHE A 347 13.52 16.27 12.93
N CYS A 348 13.11 15.73 14.08
CA CYS A 348 12.97 14.30 14.33
C CYS A 348 11.78 13.64 13.60
N ARG A 349 10.86 14.43 13.07
CA ARG A 349 9.61 13.94 12.44
C ARG A 349 9.77 13.71 10.93
N GLU A 350 8.83 12.97 10.34
CA GLU A 350 8.74 12.79 8.90
C GLU A 350 8.62 14.14 8.18
N LYS A 351 9.41 14.28 7.12
CA LYS A 351 9.40 15.44 6.24
C LYS A 351 9.29 14.97 4.79
N LEU A 352 8.13 15.15 4.19
CA LEU A 352 7.86 14.82 2.78
C LEU A 352 8.41 15.91 1.85
N CYS A 353 9.64 16.30 2.09
CA CYS A 353 10.38 17.31 1.34
C CYS A 353 11.89 17.06 1.48
N PRO A 354 12.76 17.62 0.63
CA PRO A 354 14.20 17.37 0.62
C PRO A 354 14.95 18.05 1.78
N VAL A 355 14.42 17.94 2.99
CA VAL A 355 15.05 18.40 4.24
C VAL A 355 15.36 17.18 5.10
N LEU A 356 16.63 17.00 5.44
CA LEU A 356 17.16 15.89 6.23
C LEU A 356 17.66 16.43 7.58
N GLY A 357 17.05 15.97 8.70
CA GLY A 357 17.61 16.24 10.02
C GLY A 357 19.00 15.58 10.14
N PHE A 358 19.94 16.26 10.77
CA PHE A 358 21.29 15.73 10.98
C PHE A 358 21.63 15.70 12.46
N HIS A 359 22.00 14.51 12.95
CA HIS A 359 22.32 14.29 14.36
C HIS A 359 23.63 13.51 14.51
N ARG A 360 24.52 14.02 15.36
CA ARG A 360 25.82 13.39 15.64
C ARG A 360 25.73 12.53 16.90
N VAL A 361 26.46 11.43 16.91
CA VAL A 361 26.50 10.50 18.04
C VAL A 361 27.94 10.03 18.30
N PRO A 362 28.32 9.82 19.59
CA PRO A 362 29.70 9.50 19.92
C PRO A 362 30.15 8.10 19.47
N HIS A 363 29.23 7.16 19.27
CA HIS A 363 29.54 5.77 18.89
C HIS A 363 28.30 5.01 18.41
N ALA A 364 28.48 3.84 17.76
CA ALA A 364 27.41 3.03 17.14
C ALA A 364 26.27 2.67 18.11
N LYS A 365 26.57 2.29 19.36
CA LYS A 365 25.53 1.95 20.36
C LYS A 365 24.56 3.13 20.58
N ARG A 366 25.07 4.37 20.63
CA ARG A 366 24.23 5.57 20.76
C ARG A 366 23.47 5.84 19.46
N GLY A 367 24.08 5.64 18.29
CA GLY A 367 23.41 5.79 16.99
C GLY A 367 22.22 4.84 16.84
N ILE A 368 22.38 3.59 17.25
CA ILE A 368 21.29 2.61 17.28
C ILE A 368 20.16 3.05 18.23
N ALA A 369 20.50 3.53 19.42
CA ALA A 369 19.53 3.99 20.40
C ALA A 369 18.75 5.22 19.91
N VAL A 370 19.42 6.19 19.27
CA VAL A 370 18.78 7.36 18.64
C VAL A 370 17.87 6.93 17.51
N SER A 371 18.32 6.09 16.59
CA SER A 371 17.51 5.60 15.48
C SER A 371 16.25 4.87 15.95
N ARG A 372 16.35 4.07 17.02
CA ARG A 372 15.18 3.46 17.68
C ARG A 372 14.22 4.50 18.26
N THR A 373 14.75 5.58 18.85
CA THR A 373 13.91 6.69 19.36
C THR A 373 13.17 7.36 18.22
N LEU A 374 13.84 7.71 17.13
CA LEU A 374 13.24 8.34 15.96
C LEU A 374 12.07 7.54 15.39
N ILE A 375 12.23 6.22 15.24
CA ILE A 375 11.15 5.33 14.78
C ILE A 375 9.97 5.29 15.77
N ARG A 376 10.22 5.41 17.08
CA ARG A 376 9.15 5.47 18.09
C ARG A 376 8.36 6.77 18.06
N LEU A 377 9.00 7.87 17.66
CA LEU A 377 8.32 9.17 17.49
C LEU A 377 7.38 9.16 16.27
N GLY A 378 7.69 8.35 15.26
CA GLY A 378 6.87 8.16 14.07
C GLY A 378 7.41 7.03 13.21
N GLY A 379 6.58 6.44 12.34
CA GLY A 379 7.01 5.45 11.34
C GLY A 379 7.34 4.05 11.86
N ALA A 380 6.85 3.67 13.04
CA ALA A 380 7.05 2.32 13.57
C ALA A 380 6.58 1.26 12.57
N GLY A 381 7.43 0.23 12.34
CA GLY A 381 7.22 -0.83 11.36
C GLY A 381 7.51 -0.44 9.92
N HIS A 382 7.86 0.82 9.63
CA HIS A 382 8.08 1.27 8.25
C HIS A 382 9.49 0.89 7.77
N SER A 383 10.43 1.78 7.68
CA SER A 383 11.73 1.62 7.04
C SER A 383 12.85 2.27 7.83
N ALA A 384 14.06 1.80 7.66
CA ALA A 384 15.30 2.40 8.13
C ALA A 384 16.44 2.07 7.14
N ALA A 385 17.52 2.84 7.18
CA ALA A 385 18.73 2.53 6.43
C ALA A 385 19.96 2.56 7.34
N ILE A 386 20.99 1.79 6.96
CA ILE A 386 22.28 1.81 7.61
C ILE A 386 23.40 1.71 6.57
N HIS A 387 24.42 2.56 6.70
CA HIS A 387 25.67 2.44 5.96
C HIS A 387 26.77 1.95 6.90
N SER A 388 27.22 0.75 6.68
CA SER A 388 28.20 0.05 7.53
C SER A 388 28.84 -1.11 6.77
N LYS A 389 30.09 -1.46 7.10
CA LYS A 389 30.77 -2.71 6.71
C LYS A 389 30.81 -3.73 7.84
N ASN A 390 30.32 -3.37 9.03
CA ASN A 390 30.34 -4.23 10.21
C ASN A 390 29.02 -4.99 10.36
N ALA A 391 29.02 -6.28 10.03
CA ALA A 391 27.83 -7.13 10.11
C ALA A 391 27.21 -7.19 11.53
N LYS A 392 28.04 -7.08 12.60
CA LYS A 392 27.53 -7.05 13.99
C LYS A 392 26.74 -5.76 14.26
N THR A 393 27.25 -4.61 13.77
CA THR A 393 26.52 -3.33 13.88
C THR A 393 25.23 -3.37 13.08
N ILE A 394 25.25 -3.89 11.85
CA ILE A 394 24.05 -4.04 11.01
C ILE A 394 23.00 -4.90 11.72
N MET A 395 23.41 -6.06 12.26
CA MET A 395 22.50 -6.96 12.99
C MET A 395 21.93 -6.30 14.24
N ALA A 396 22.77 -5.62 15.03
CA ALA A 396 22.35 -4.93 16.24
C ALA A 396 21.39 -3.77 15.92
N PHE A 397 21.63 -3.04 14.83
CA PHE A 397 20.74 -1.99 14.34
C PHE A 397 19.38 -2.57 13.94
N ALA A 398 19.37 -3.59 13.08
CA ALA A 398 18.15 -4.21 12.59
C ALA A 398 17.30 -4.84 13.73
N ALA A 399 17.95 -5.43 14.73
CA ALA A 399 17.27 -6.00 15.89
C ALA A 399 16.71 -4.95 16.86
N ALA A 400 17.31 -3.75 16.92
CA ALA A 400 16.93 -2.71 17.86
C ALA A 400 15.88 -1.73 17.33
N VAL A 401 15.92 -1.42 16.03
CA VAL A 401 14.96 -0.50 15.42
C VAL A 401 13.67 -1.24 15.09
N ASN A 402 12.53 -0.65 15.44
CA ASN A 402 11.22 -1.22 15.12
C ASN A 402 10.83 -0.89 13.66
N ALA A 403 11.72 -1.16 12.70
CA ALA A 403 11.49 -1.09 11.28
C ALA A 403 11.47 -2.50 10.70
N LEU A 404 10.62 -2.78 9.74
CA LEU A 404 10.52 -4.11 9.12
C LEU A 404 11.32 -4.22 7.82
N ARG A 405 11.90 -3.11 7.35
CA ARG A 405 12.82 -3.02 6.22
C ARG A 405 14.03 -2.19 6.63
N VAL A 406 15.19 -2.80 6.51
CA VAL A 406 16.48 -2.14 6.77
C VAL A 406 17.29 -2.19 5.48
N ALA A 407 17.41 -1.05 4.80
CA ALA A 407 18.26 -0.91 3.62
C ALA A 407 19.73 -0.80 4.06
N VAL A 408 20.56 -1.73 3.63
CA VAL A 408 21.98 -1.76 3.99
C VAL A 408 22.80 -1.25 2.82
N ASN A 409 23.61 -0.21 3.06
CA ASN A 409 24.45 0.41 2.04
C ASN A 409 23.66 0.76 0.75
N SER A 410 22.43 1.19 0.91
CA SER A 410 21.50 1.59 -0.16
C SER A 410 20.70 2.81 0.28
N GLY A 411 20.13 3.57 -0.66
CA GLY A 411 19.15 4.60 -0.34
C GLY A 411 17.87 3.98 0.24
N CYS A 412 17.26 4.63 1.21
CA CYS A 412 16.06 4.10 1.84
C CYS A 412 14.81 4.25 0.96
N SER A 413 14.70 5.34 0.19
CA SER A 413 13.52 5.63 -0.66
C SER A 413 13.16 4.48 -1.59
N THR A 414 14.05 4.14 -2.49
CA THR A 414 13.87 3.09 -3.51
C THR A 414 14.25 1.72 -3.00
N GLY A 415 15.24 1.64 -2.08
CA GLY A 415 15.70 0.37 -1.51
C GLY A 415 14.66 -0.30 -0.63
N ALA A 416 14.00 0.43 0.27
CA ALA A 416 12.93 -0.14 1.10
C ALA A 416 11.65 -0.45 0.30
N ALA A 417 11.41 0.27 -0.80
CA ALA A 417 10.34 -0.03 -1.72
C ALA A 417 10.61 -1.25 -2.63
N GLY A 418 11.82 -1.82 -2.58
CA GLY A 418 12.20 -3.00 -3.35
C GLY A 418 12.60 -2.72 -4.80
N PHE A 419 12.85 -1.44 -5.16
CA PHE A 419 13.28 -1.08 -6.52
C PHE A 419 14.81 -1.16 -6.71
N ASP A 420 15.59 -0.97 -5.63
CA ASP A 420 17.06 -1.04 -5.63
C ASP A 420 17.60 -2.15 -4.72
N THR A 421 16.75 -3.01 -4.21
CA THR A 421 17.10 -4.18 -3.38
C THR A 421 16.28 -5.39 -3.84
N ASN A 422 16.59 -6.57 -3.27
CA ASN A 422 15.81 -7.79 -3.52
C ASN A 422 14.53 -7.92 -2.65
N LEU A 423 14.09 -6.86 -1.99
CA LEU A 423 12.77 -6.83 -1.37
C LEU A 423 11.69 -6.83 -2.47
N ALA A 424 10.52 -7.36 -2.16
CA ALA A 424 9.39 -7.30 -3.06
C ALA A 424 9.07 -5.85 -3.46
N PRO A 425 9.02 -5.50 -4.76
CA PRO A 425 8.74 -4.15 -5.20
C PRO A 425 7.31 -3.76 -4.87
N SER A 426 7.13 -2.58 -4.26
CA SER A 426 5.81 -2.14 -3.79
C SER A 426 5.70 -0.63 -3.64
N MET A 427 4.51 -0.11 -3.90
CA MET A 427 4.08 1.25 -3.53
C MET A 427 3.16 1.27 -2.31
N THR A 428 3.04 0.14 -1.61
CA THR A 428 2.23 -0.01 -0.39
C THR A 428 3.06 -0.76 0.64
N ILE A 429 3.63 -0.03 1.59
CA ILE A 429 4.65 -0.53 2.52
C ILE A 429 3.99 -0.93 3.84
N GLY A 430 3.74 -2.23 4.04
CA GLY A 430 3.10 -2.74 5.26
C GLY A 430 3.94 -2.49 6.51
N THR A 431 3.33 -1.96 7.56
CA THR A 431 4.03 -1.58 8.80
C THR A 431 3.89 -2.60 9.92
N GLY A 432 3.14 -3.69 9.67
CA GLY A 432 2.95 -4.77 10.62
C GLY A 432 2.42 -4.33 11.97
N PHE A 433 2.54 -5.18 12.95
CA PHE A 433 2.04 -4.92 14.30
C PHE A 433 2.73 -3.73 14.98
N PHE A 434 4.00 -3.44 14.65
CA PHE A 434 4.68 -2.23 15.14
C PHE A 434 3.97 -0.95 14.71
N GLY A 435 3.47 -0.90 13.47
CA GLY A 435 2.72 0.23 12.92
C GLY A 435 1.20 0.09 13.03
N ARG A 436 0.72 -0.90 13.80
CA ARG A 436 -0.72 -1.21 13.96
C ARG A 436 -1.39 -1.53 12.62
N SER A 437 -0.70 -2.29 11.78
CA SER A 437 -1.15 -2.77 10.47
C SER A 437 -1.19 -4.30 10.48
N SER A 438 -2.02 -4.90 9.63
CA SER A 438 -2.20 -6.35 9.52
C SER A 438 -1.02 -7.06 8.86
N ILE A 439 -0.27 -6.37 7.98
CA ILE A 439 0.82 -6.97 7.20
C ILE A 439 2.13 -6.20 7.42
N GLY A 440 3.22 -6.94 7.68
CA GLY A 440 4.55 -6.40 7.96
C GLY A 440 5.52 -6.41 6.78
N GLU A 441 5.09 -6.88 5.61
CA GLU A 441 5.93 -6.90 4.40
C GLU A 441 5.53 -5.80 3.40
N ASN A 442 6.32 -5.64 2.35
CA ASN A 442 5.90 -4.93 1.17
C ASN A 442 4.69 -5.63 0.57
N ILE A 443 3.58 -4.90 0.38
CA ILE A 443 2.39 -5.51 -0.18
C ILE A 443 2.70 -5.99 -1.60
N ALA A 444 2.22 -7.18 -1.92
CA ALA A 444 2.46 -7.88 -3.17
C ALA A 444 1.16 -8.60 -3.60
N PRO A 445 1.06 -9.10 -4.83
CA PRO A 445 -0.11 -9.85 -5.30
C PRO A 445 -0.53 -10.99 -4.36
N LYS A 446 0.42 -11.71 -3.76
CA LYS A 446 0.16 -12.81 -2.80
C LYS A 446 -0.75 -12.44 -1.62
N HIS A 447 -0.86 -11.17 -1.25
CA HIS A 447 -1.71 -10.69 -0.17
C HIS A 447 -3.18 -10.46 -0.58
N LEU A 448 -3.49 -10.63 -1.87
CA LEU A 448 -4.82 -10.45 -2.45
C LEU A 448 -5.42 -11.77 -2.92
N ILE A 449 -4.87 -12.89 -2.45
CA ILE A 449 -5.38 -14.24 -2.69
C ILE A 449 -5.56 -14.99 -1.37
N ASN A 450 -6.50 -15.93 -1.38
CA ASN A 450 -6.64 -16.96 -0.36
C ASN A 450 -6.20 -18.32 -0.93
N TRP A 451 -5.82 -19.24 -0.05
CA TRP A 451 -5.46 -20.60 -0.44
C TRP A 451 -6.49 -21.60 0.10
N THR A 452 -7.19 -22.26 -0.82
CA THR A 452 -7.95 -23.47 -0.45
C THR A 452 -6.97 -24.63 -0.38
N ARG A 453 -6.97 -25.36 0.73
CA ARG A 453 -6.06 -26.48 0.96
C ARG A 453 -6.81 -27.81 0.94
N ILE A 454 -6.38 -28.71 0.05
CA ILE A 454 -6.77 -30.11 0.06
C ILE A 454 -5.67 -30.84 0.84
N ALA A 455 -6.01 -31.40 1.99
CA ALA A 455 -5.04 -32.02 2.88
C ALA A 455 -5.34 -33.53 3.02
N TYR A 456 -4.33 -34.34 2.87
CA TYR A 456 -4.39 -35.77 3.02
C TYR A 456 -3.88 -36.21 4.41
N PRO A 457 -4.25 -37.44 4.87
CA PRO A 457 -3.74 -37.99 6.12
C PRO A 457 -2.21 -38.06 6.12
N LYS A 458 -1.61 -37.97 7.33
CA LYS A 458 -0.14 -38.04 7.52
C LYS A 458 0.42 -39.45 7.33
N GLU A 459 -0.41 -40.49 7.48
CA GLU A 459 0.01 -41.87 7.38
C GLU A 459 0.69 -42.12 6.02
N ALA A 460 1.78 -42.93 6.08
CA ALA A 460 2.58 -43.19 4.88
C ALA A 460 1.76 -43.90 3.77
N GLU A 461 0.77 -44.70 4.19
CA GLU A 461 -0.10 -45.50 3.33
C GLU A 461 -1.13 -44.66 2.55
N ALA A 462 -1.43 -43.44 3.04
CA ALA A 462 -2.33 -42.53 2.35
C ALA A 462 -1.61 -41.87 1.17
N ALA A 463 -1.86 -42.35 -0.02
CA ALA A 463 -1.30 -41.77 -1.25
C ALA A 463 -1.95 -40.40 -1.55
N LEU A 464 -1.14 -39.44 -2.00
CA LEU A 464 -1.66 -38.21 -2.61
C LEU A 464 -2.34 -38.60 -3.94
N GLY A 465 -3.52 -38.04 -4.22
CA GLY A 465 -4.18 -38.19 -5.52
C GLY A 465 -3.31 -37.63 -6.67
N ASP A 466 -3.51 -38.17 -7.84
CA ASP A 466 -2.90 -37.63 -9.05
C ASP A 466 -3.66 -36.38 -9.51
N TYR A 467 -2.99 -35.25 -9.46
CA TYR A 467 -3.52 -33.96 -9.88
C TYR A 467 -2.84 -33.42 -11.15
N ASP A 468 -2.00 -34.22 -11.81
CA ASP A 468 -1.34 -33.79 -13.04
C ASP A 468 -2.37 -33.56 -14.15
N GLY A 469 -2.27 -32.41 -14.81
CA GLY A 469 -3.21 -32.02 -15.85
C GLY A 469 -4.62 -31.60 -15.37
N ILE A 470 -4.91 -31.65 -14.07
CA ILE A 470 -6.20 -31.22 -13.50
C ILE A 470 -6.07 -29.79 -12.98
N GLU A 471 -6.83 -28.86 -13.53
CA GLU A 471 -6.82 -27.46 -13.08
C GLU A 471 -8.14 -27.09 -12.37
N PRO A 472 -8.13 -26.08 -11.45
CA PRO A 472 -9.32 -25.71 -10.67
C PRO A 472 -10.52 -25.23 -11.49
N TRP A 473 -10.31 -24.87 -12.76
CA TRP A 473 -11.34 -24.41 -13.69
C TRP A 473 -11.79 -25.49 -14.69
N ASP A 474 -11.24 -26.70 -14.62
CA ASP A 474 -11.66 -27.79 -15.48
C ASP A 474 -13.09 -28.20 -15.17
N GLU A 475 -13.89 -28.42 -16.20
CA GLU A 475 -15.24 -28.95 -16.05
C GLU A 475 -15.18 -30.39 -15.55
N VAL A 476 -15.85 -30.66 -14.44
CA VAL A 476 -15.99 -32.02 -13.93
C VAL A 476 -17.05 -32.74 -14.75
N SER A 477 -16.61 -33.63 -15.65
CA SER A 477 -17.52 -34.58 -16.27
C SER A 477 -17.89 -35.67 -15.26
N TRP A 478 -19.02 -35.52 -14.61
CA TRP A 478 -19.56 -36.60 -13.78
C TRP A 478 -19.91 -37.78 -14.68
N PRO A 479 -19.47 -39.00 -14.37
CA PRO A 479 -19.96 -40.17 -15.09
C PRO A 479 -21.48 -40.14 -15.02
N ALA A 480 -22.15 -40.27 -16.18
CA ALA A 480 -23.60 -40.41 -16.20
C ALA A 480 -23.95 -41.44 -15.15
N ALA A 481 -24.80 -41.10 -14.21
CA ALA A 481 -25.24 -42.04 -13.21
C ALA A 481 -25.67 -43.29 -13.95
N GLY A 482 -24.85 -44.35 -13.86
CA GLY A 482 -25.13 -45.61 -14.52
C GLY A 482 -26.53 -45.99 -14.07
N GLY A 483 -27.43 -46.20 -15.03
CA GLY A 483 -28.85 -46.39 -14.77
C GLY A 483 -29.11 -47.62 -13.90
N ALA A 484 -28.92 -47.48 -12.60
CA ALA A 484 -29.71 -48.20 -11.66
C ALA A 484 -31.07 -47.52 -11.71
N HIS A 485 -32.04 -48.15 -12.37
CA HIS A 485 -33.44 -47.86 -12.16
C HIS A 485 -33.71 -48.06 -10.65
N ILE A 486 -33.49 -47.02 -9.88
CA ILE A 486 -34.12 -46.91 -8.57
C ILE A 486 -35.56 -46.62 -8.93
N SER A 487 -36.39 -47.70 -8.94
CA SER A 487 -37.83 -47.57 -8.90
C SER A 487 -38.12 -46.59 -7.77
N ALA A 488 -38.65 -45.41 -8.10
CA ALA A 488 -39.06 -44.44 -7.13
C ALA A 488 -39.97 -45.15 -6.12
N PRO A 489 -39.66 -45.15 -4.83
CA PRO A 489 -40.64 -45.56 -3.86
C PRO A 489 -41.85 -44.68 -4.05
N ALA A 490 -43.04 -45.28 -4.03
CA ALA A 490 -44.31 -44.57 -4.11
C ALA A 490 -44.27 -43.39 -3.14
N ARG A 491 -44.56 -42.19 -3.64
CA ARG A 491 -44.66 -40.97 -2.86
C ARG A 491 -45.66 -41.22 -1.72
N ALA A 492 -45.17 -41.53 -0.54
CA ALA A 492 -45.91 -41.25 0.68
C ALA A 492 -45.83 -39.72 0.89
N ASN A 493 -46.93 -39.12 1.27
CA ASN A 493 -47.09 -37.69 1.46
C ASN A 493 -46.09 -37.14 2.51
N ASP A 494 -44.91 -36.72 2.07
CA ASP A 494 -43.89 -36.13 2.93
C ASP A 494 -44.04 -34.60 3.10
N ASP A 495 -45.04 -33.97 2.48
CA ASP A 495 -45.28 -32.52 2.62
C ASP A 495 -45.70 -32.13 4.06
N ASP A 496 -46.39 -33.01 4.81
CA ASP A 496 -46.77 -32.73 6.20
C ASP A 496 -45.61 -32.87 7.20
N ALA A 497 -44.66 -33.79 6.97
CA ALA A 497 -43.49 -33.96 7.82
C ALA A 497 -42.48 -32.84 7.64
N LEU A 498 -42.30 -32.35 6.41
CA LEU A 498 -41.45 -31.17 6.09
C LEU A 498 -42.06 -29.86 6.60
N ALA A 499 -43.37 -29.71 6.60
CA ALA A 499 -44.07 -28.55 7.17
C ALA A 499 -43.89 -28.51 8.69
N GLY A 500 -44.05 -29.64 9.39
CA GLY A 500 -43.84 -29.75 10.83
C GLY A 500 -42.39 -29.42 11.25
N MET A 501 -41.41 -29.92 10.52
CA MET A 501 -39.99 -29.63 10.79
C MET A 501 -39.61 -28.16 10.53
N ARG A 502 -40.23 -27.53 9.53
CA ARG A 502 -40.05 -26.07 9.27
C ARG A 502 -40.60 -25.20 10.40
N ASP A 503 -41.75 -25.59 10.96
CA ASP A 503 -42.37 -24.87 12.07
C ASP A 503 -41.61 -25.07 13.38
N GLU A 504 -41.05 -26.22 13.61
CA GLU A 504 -40.20 -26.50 14.77
C GLU A 504 -38.86 -25.73 14.73
N ILE A 505 -38.20 -25.70 13.58
CA ILE A 505 -36.98 -24.87 13.36
C ILE A 505 -37.31 -23.40 13.54
N ARG A 506 -38.43 -22.93 13.03
CA ARG A 506 -38.86 -21.53 13.16
C ARG A 506 -39.14 -21.17 14.62
N GLN A 507 -39.71 -22.04 15.40
CA GLN A 507 -39.96 -21.84 16.83
C GLN A 507 -38.64 -21.81 17.63
N LEU A 508 -37.70 -22.70 17.37
CA LEU A 508 -36.40 -22.72 18.01
C LEU A 508 -35.60 -21.41 17.72
N VAL A 509 -35.60 -20.96 16.48
CA VAL A 509 -34.94 -19.69 16.11
C VAL A 509 -35.61 -18.50 16.79
N LEU A 510 -36.94 -18.48 16.91
CA LEU A 510 -37.66 -17.41 17.59
C LEU A 510 -37.43 -17.43 19.11
N GLU A 511 -37.22 -18.59 19.69
CA GLU A 511 -36.93 -18.75 21.12
C GLU A 511 -35.48 -18.31 21.44
N GLU A 512 -34.49 -18.66 20.64
CA GLU A 512 -33.13 -18.13 20.76
C GLU A 512 -33.06 -16.62 20.56
N LEU A 513 -33.75 -16.09 19.57
CA LEU A 513 -33.83 -14.62 19.37
C LEU A 513 -34.47 -13.90 20.57
N ARG A 514 -35.53 -14.48 21.17
CA ARG A 514 -36.13 -13.94 22.39
C ARG A 514 -35.17 -13.96 23.57
N GLN A 515 -34.39 -14.99 23.75
CA GLN A 515 -33.37 -15.06 24.83
C GLN A 515 -32.23 -14.06 24.61
N MET A 516 -31.84 -13.82 23.36
CA MET A 516 -30.81 -12.80 23.04
C MET A 516 -31.28 -11.35 23.22
N PHE A 517 -32.59 -11.08 23.12
CA PHE A 517 -33.14 -9.72 23.32
C PHE A 517 -33.67 -9.46 24.73
N MET A 518 -33.65 -10.47 25.62
CA MET A 518 -34.05 -10.33 27.04
C MET A 518 -32.88 -10.40 28.01
N SER A 519 -31.65 -10.60 27.52
CA SER A 519 -30.39 -10.47 28.25
C SER A 519 -29.68 -9.16 27.87
#